data_60f92e98562815b14ae7f34174778447
#
_entry.id   60f92e98562815b14ae7f34174778447
#
_cell.length_a   1.000
_cell.length_b   1.000
_cell.length_c   1.000
_cell.angle_alpha   90.00
_cell.angle_beta   90.00
_cell.angle_gamma   90.00
#
_symmetry.space_group_name_H-M   'P 1'
#
loop_
_entity.id
_entity.type
_entity.pdbx_description
1 polymer ?
#
loop_
_entity_poly.entity_id
_entity_poly.type
_entity_poly.pdbx_seq_one_letter_code
_entity_poly.pdbx_strand_id
1 'polypeptide(L)'
;KHWYLGYKLHARTDEEGFHVTLANASDVNNLETVLDKVEQGVKVYADKGYDSQSNREFLDKNQLVDGIMRKAHRKKPLMREDIERNKELAKIRYRVEQSFAILHRIFRCKRASYFGLEKVKGQMGLKVICLNLLKAANKLRLVAPIAA
;
A
#
# COMPACT_ATOMS: atom_id res chain seq x y z
N LYS A 1 14.71 22.49 11.70
CA LYS A 1 13.70 21.55 11.16
C LYS A 1 13.64 21.76 9.65
N HIS A 2 14.04 20.75 8.87
CA HIS A 2 13.85 20.78 7.42
C HIS A 2 12.42 20.36 7.09
N TRP A 3 11.68 21.20 6.36
CA TRP A 3 10.37 20.87 5.86
C TRP A 3 10.52 20.27 4.47
N TYR A 4 10.06 19.02 4.29
CA TYR A 4 10.04 18.39 2.98
C TYR A 4 8.63 18.49 2.41
N LEU A 5 8.49 19.17 1.29
CA LEU A 5 7.28 19.07 0.47
C LEU A 5 7.32 17.73 -0.27
N GLY A 6 6.34 16.89 -0.04
CA GLY A 6 6.32 15.57 -0.64
C GLY A 6 4.91 15.02 -0.80
N TYR A 7 4.84 13.86 -1.45
CA TYR A 7 3.61 13.11 -1.68
C TYR A 7 3.78 11.69 -1.19
N LYS A 8 2.70 11.06 -0.74
CA LYS A 8 2.63 9.64 -0.39
C LYS A 8 1.80 8.90 -1.43
N LEU A 9 2.28 7.73 -1.83
CA LEU A 9 1.53 6.80 -2.65
C LEU A 9 0.99 5.68 -1.75
N HIS A 10 -0.32 5.58 -1.68
CA HIS A 10 -1.04 4.45 -1.10
C HIS A 10 -1.47 3.56 -2.25
N ALA A 11 -1.09 2.29 -2.23
CA ALA A 11 -1.39 1.37 -3.33
C ALA A 11 -1.86 0.03 -2.80
N ARG A 12 -2.83 -0.55 -3.50
CA ARG A 12 -3.32 -1.91 -3.36
C ARG A 12 -2.64 -2.80 -4.39
N THR A 13 -2.29 -4.03 -4.06
CA THR A 13 -1.53 -4.92 -4.96
C THR A 13 -2.38 -5.90 -5.76
N ASP A 14 -3.68 -5.89 -5.56
CA ASP A 14 -4.63 -6.70 -6.32
C ASP A 14 -5.11 -6.07 -7.64
N GLU A 15 -4.44 -4.99 -8.07
CA GLU A 15 -4.51 -4.37 -9.41
C GLU A 15 -5.35 -3.10 -9.55
N GLU A 16 -6.25 -2.74 -8.62
CA GLU A 16 -7.22 -1.69 -8.95
C GLU A 16 -7.14 -0.40 -8.13
N GLY A 17 -6.39 -0.37 -7.04
CA GLY A 17 -6.41 0.79 -6.15
C GLY A 17 -5.07 1.47 -5.94
N PHE A 18 -4.99 2.74 -6.29
CA PHE A 18 -3.95 3.61 -5.78
C PHE A 18 -4.52 4.97 -5.41
N HIS A 19 -3.92 5.59 -4.41
CA HIS A 19 -4.27 6.94 -3.98
C HIS A 19 -3.00 7.72 -3.65
N VAL A 20 -2.95 8.98 -4.07
CA VAL A 20 -1.81 9.88 -3.78
C VAL A 20 -2.27 10.99 -2.87
N THR A 21 -1.55 11.20 -1.78
CA THR A 21 -1.81 12.27 -0.82
C THR A 21 -0.59 13.15 -0.64
N LEU A 22 -0.80 14.30 0.00
CA LEU A 22 0.30 15.10 0.52
C LEU A 22 1.03 14.32 1.63
N ALA A 23 2.34 14.53 1.77
CA ALA A 23 3.17 13.79 2.72
C ALA A 23 2.76 13.95 4.18
N ASN A 24 2.08 15.03 4.52
CA ASN A 24 1.55 15.29 5.86
C ASN A 24 0.21 14.58 6.16
N ALA A 25 -0.44 13.98 5.16
CA ALA A 25 -1.66 13.22 5.38
C ALA A 25 -1.38 11.96 6.20
N SER A 26 -2.28 11.64 7.14
CA SER A 26 -2.17 10.43 7.95
C SER A 26 -2.54 9.20 7.13
N ASP A 27 -1.75 8.13 7.24
CA ASP A 27 -2.02 6.86 6.55
C ASP A 27 -3.36 6.24 7.01
N VAL A 28 -3.70 6.42 8.29
CA VAL A 28 -4.94 5.91 8.91
C VAL A 28 -6.20 6.29 8.12
N ASN A 29 -6.27 7.53 7.62
CA ASN A 29 -7.48 8.07 6.99
C ASN A 29 -7.61 7.68 5.50
N ASN A 30 -6.66 6.94 4.96
CA ASN A 30 -6.63 6.64 3.52
C ASN A 30 -7.00 5.19 3.20
N LEU A 31 -7.26 4.34 4.20
CA LEU A 31 -7.56 2.93 3.99
C LEU A 31 -8.85 2.74 3.19
N GLU A 32 -9.91 3.42 3.58
CA GLU A 32 -11.21 3.37 2.91
C GLU A 32 -11.12 3.74 1.43
N THR A 33 -10.40 4.82 1.10
CA THR A 33 -10.22 5.26 -0.29
C THR A 33 -9.48 4.23 -1.15
N VAL A 34 -8.51 3.52 -0.57
CA VAL A 34 -7.73 2.50 -1.28
C VAL A 34 -8.51 1.20 -1.44
N LEU A 35 -9.43 0.90 -0.51
CA LEU A 35 -10.24 -0.32 -0.50
C LEU A 35 -11.60 -0.16 -1.17
N ASP A 36 -11.83 0.94 -1.90
CA ASP A 36 -13.06 1.09 -2.68
C ASP A 36 -13.27 -0.12 -3.61
N LYS A 37 -14.49 -0.67 -3.62
CA LYS A 37 -14.91 -1.81 -4.46
C LYS A 37 -14.18 -3.14 -4.19
N VAL A 38 -13.73 -3.40 -2.97
CA VAL A 38 -13.20 -4.72 -2.60
C VAL A 38 -14.35 -5.70 -2.33
N GLU A 39 -14.23 -6.91 -2.83
CA GLU A 39 -15.22 -7.98 -2.60
C GLU A 39 -15.24 -8.40 -1.13
N GLN A 40 -16.41 -8.80 -0.64
CA GLN A 40 -16.60 -9.30 0.72
C GLN A 40 -15.78 -10.59 0.98
N GLY A 41 -15.36 -10.79 2.21
CA GLY A 41 -14.59 -11.98 2.61
C GLY A 41 -13.10 -11.91 2.31
N VAL A 42 -12.65 -10.88 1.58
CA VAL A 42 -11.22 -10.71 1.28
C VAL A 42 -10.45 -10.25 2.51
N LYS A 43 -9.29 -10.86 2.75
CA LYS A 43 -8.38 -10.46 3.83
C LYS A 43 -7.49 -9.30 3.41
N VAL A 44 -7.60 -8.19 4.14
CA VAL A 44 -6.87 -6.96 3.88
C VAL A 44 -5.58 -6.93 4.70
N TYR A 45 -4.44 -7.00 4.03
CA TYR A 45 -3.11 -6.90 4.66
C TYR A 45 -2.62 -5.47 4.63
N ALA A 46 -2.46 -4.85 5.79
CA ALA A 46 -1.98 -3.48 5.89
C ALA A 46 -0.92 -3.31 6.99
N ASP A 47 -0.13 -2.24 6.86
CA ASP A 47 0.89 -1.90 7.84
C ASP A 47 0.28 -1.39 9.15
N LYS A 48 1.07 -1.44 10.21
CA LYS A 48 0.76 -0.84 11.52
C LYS A 48 0.46 0.67 11.45
N GLY A 49 0.82 1.35 10.37
CA GLY A 49 0.40 2.73 10.09
C GLY A 49 -1.10 2.88 9.92
N TYR A 50 -1.81 1.83 9.52
CA TYR A 50 -3.26 1.78 9.36
C TYR A 50 -4.00 1.26 10.60
N ASP A 51 -3.28 0.95 11.68
CA ASP A 51 -3.86 0.40 12.91
C ASP A 51 -4.66 1.46 13.67
N SER A 52 -5.97 1.46 13.47
CA SER A 52 -6.95 2.29 14.19
C SER A 52 -8.26 1.55 14.39
N GLN A 53 -9.02 2.00 15.38
CA GLN A 53 -10.34 1.46 15.64
C GLN A 53 -11.28 1.70 14.45
N SER A 54 -11.26 2.92 13.89
CA SER A 54 -12.09 3.29 12.73
C SER A 54 -11.83 2.38 11.51
N ASN A 55 -10.58 2.06 11.24
CA ASN A 55 -10.25 1.17 10.12
C ASN A 55 -10.76 -0.27 10.36
N ARG A 56 -10.73 -0.76 11.60
CA ARG A 56 -11.31 -2.08 11.92
C ARG A 56 -12.81 -2.09 11.78
N GLU A 57 -13.49 -1.07 12.27
CA GLU A 57 -14.94 -0.91 12.09
C GLU A 57 -15.32 -0.82 10.62
N PHE A 58 -14.51 -0.14 9.80
CA PHE A 58 -14.69 -0.11 8.35
C PHE A 58 -14.54 -1.51 7.72
N LEU A 59 -13.52 -2.27 8.11
CA LEU A 59 -13.34 -3.65 7.61
C LEU A 59 -14.51 -4.54 8.00
N ASP A 60 -14.94 -4.49 9.25
CA ASP A 60 -16.04 -5.29 9.78
C ASP A 60 -17.36 -4.94 9.09
N LYS A 61 -17.69 -3.65 8.94
CA LYS A 61 -18.87 -3.17 8.22
C LYS A 61 -18.92 -3.66 6.78
N ASN A 62 -17.79 -3.75 6.12
CA ASN A 62 -17.68 -4.22 4.72
C ASN A 62 -17.43 -5.73 4.61
N GLN A 63 -17.52 -6.47 5.72
CA GLN A 63 -17.29 -7.91 5.79
C GLN A 63 -15.91 -8.32 5.25
N LEU A 64 -14.89 -7.49 5.49
CA LEU A 64 -13.51 -7.73 5.13
C LEU A 64 -12.76 -8.34 6.32
N VAL A 65 -11.82 -9.24 6.06
CA VAL A 65 -11.06 -9.88 7.13
C VAL A 65 -9.87 -9.01 7.54
N ASP A 66 -9.75 -8.70 8.84
CA ASP A 66 -8.67 -7.87 9.39
C ASP A 66 -7.31 -8.57 9.29
N GLY A 67 -6.45 -8.06 8.45
CA GLY A 67 -5.03 -8.36 8.30
C GLY A 67 -4.13 -7.17 8.62
N ILE A 68 -4.62 -6.13 9.32
CA ILE A 68 -3.83 -4.97 9.73
C ILE A 68 -2.87 -5.38 10.86
N MET A 69 -1.59 -5.05 10.70
CA MET A 69 -0.58 -5.28 11.75
C MET A 69 -0.87 -4.44 12.98
N ARG A 70 -0.72 -5.02 14.17
CA ARG A 70 -0.92 -4.33 15.44
C ARG A 70 0.23 -3.38 15.75
N LYS A 71 -0.11 -2.20 16.27
CA LYS A 71 0.85 -1.16 16.68
C LYS A 71 1.00 -1.15 18.19
N ALA A 72 2.25 -1.10 18.69
CA ALA A 72 2.50 -0.84 20.10
C ALA A 72 2.16 0.62 20.44
N HIS A 73 1.49 0.82 21.55
CA HIS A 73 1.23 2.13 22.12
C HIS A 73 2.09 2.35 23.39
N ARG A 74 2.39 3.61 23.70
CA ARG A 74 3.30 3.99 24.81
C ARG A 74 2.94 3.34 26.16
N LYS A 75 1.65 3.08 26.42
CA LYS A 75 1.15 2.47 27.66
C LYS A 75 0.63 1.04 27.49
N LYS A 76 0.68 0.49 26.26
CA LYS A 76 0.16 -0.85 25.94
C LYS A 76 1.13 -1.51 24.94
N PRO A 77 2.15 -2.23 25.47
CA PRO A 77 3.04 -3.00 24.61
C PRO A 77 2.26 -4.12 23.90
N LEU A 78 2.80 -4.60 22.79
CA LEU A 78 2.21 -5.75 22.08
C LEU A 78 2.32 -7.01 22.94
N MET A 79 1.26 -7.78 22.99
CA MET A 79 1.26 -9.11 23.54
C MET A 79 2.04 -10.07 22.63
N ARG A 80 2.47 -11.21 23.17
CA ARG A 80 3.22 -12.22 22.41
C ARG A 80 2.45 -12.70 21.18
N GLU A 81 1.15 -12.88 21.31
CA GLU A 81 0.24 -13.25 20.22
C GLU A 81 0.21 -12.20 19.10
N ASP A 82 0.16 -10.91 19.44
CA ASP A 82 0.19 -9.83 18.46
C ASP A 82 1.52 -9.78 17.70
N ILE A 83 2.63 -10.09 18.40
CA ILE A 83 3.96 -10.15 17.80
C ILE A 83 4.04 -11.31 16.80
N GLU A 84 3.55 -12.49 17.16
CA GLU A 84 3.52 -13.67 16.30
C GLU A 84 2.61 -13.44 15.11
N ARG A 85 1.40 -12.91 15.32
CA ARG A 85 0.48 -12.49 14.26
C ARG A 85 1.14 -11.50 13.29
N ASN A 86 1.82 -10.49 13.79
CA ASN A 86 2.51 -9.51 12.97
C ASN A 86 3.63 -10.13 12.12
N LYS A 87 4.36 -11.13 12.64
CA LYS A 87 5.38 -11.86 11.88
C LYS A 87 4.76 -12.62 10.71
N GLU A 88 3.63 -13.29 10.91
CA GLU A 88 2.93 -14.01 9.84
C GLU A 88 2.42 -13.02 8.76
N LEU A 89 1.83 -11.91 9.17
CA LEU A 89 1.35 -10.89 8.24
C LEU A 89 2.50 -10.25 7.44
N ALA A 90 3.67 -10.08 8.05
CA ALA A 90 4.84 -9.52 7.38
C ALA A 90 5.33 -10.39 6.22
N LYS A 91 5.24 -11.73 6.32
CA LYS A 91 5.61 -12.65 5.23
C LYS A 91 4.79 -12.40 3.96
N ILE A 92 3.52 -12.07 4.12
CA ILE A 92 2.60 -11.82 2.99
C ILE A 92 2.82 -10.42 2.42
N ARG A 93 3.10 -9.44 3.27
CA ARG A 93 3.38 -8.06 2.88
C ARG A 93 4.60 -7.90 1.97
N TYR A 94 5.53 -8.83 1.99
CA TYR A 94 6.68 -8.84 1.10
C TYR A 94 6.29 -8.68 -0.39
N ARG A 95 5.14 -9.21 -0.80
CA ARG A 95 4.61 -9.04 -2.18
C ARG A 95 4.31 -7.58 -2.53
N VAL A 96 3.81 -6.82 -1.55
CA VAL A 96 3.56 -5.37 -1.70
C VAL A 96 4.89 -4.63 -1.85
N GLU A 97 5.85 -4.95 -1.01
CA GLU A 97 7.17 -4.33 -1.02
C GLU A 97 7.90 -4.57 -2.35
N GLN A 98 7.77 -5.75 -2.95
CA GLN A 98 8.29 -6.03 -4.29
C GLN A 98 7.69 -5.07 -5.35
N SER A 99 6.39 -4.79 -5.30
CA SER A 99 5.76 -3.86 -6.23
C SER A 99 6.30 -2.44 -6.08
N PHE A 100 6.48 -1.96 -4.84
CA PHE A 100 7.12 -0.68 -4.59
C PHE A 100 8.60 -0.66 -5.01
N ALA A 101 9.33 -1.74 -4.81
CA ALA A 101 10.72 -1.85 -5.28
C ALA A 101 10.81 -1.71 -6.81
N ILE A 102 9.90 -2.33 -7.57
CA ILE A 102 9.83 -2.18 -9.03
C ILE A 102 9.50 -0.74 -9.40
N LEU A 103 8.48 -0.12 -8.77
CA LEU A 103 8.14 1.29 -8.99
C LEU A 103 9.34 2.21 -8.75
N HIS A 104 10.13 1.95 -7.72
CA HIS A 104 11.31 2.76 -7.42
C HIS A 104 12.45 2.52 -8.40
N ARG A 105 12.76 1.26 -8.72
CA ARG A 105 13.93 0.88 -9.55
C ARG A 105 13.70 1.16 -11.03
N ILE A 106 12.56 0.71 -11.57
CA ILE A 106 12.28 0.79 -13.01
C ILE A 106 11.61 2.11 -13.35
N PHE A 107 10.59 2.50 -12.59
CA PHE A 107 9.79 3.69 -12.90
C PHE A 107 10.24 4.95 -12.17
N ARG A 108 11.36 4.90 -11.44
CA ARG A 108 11.99 6.05 -10.75
C ARG A 108 11.00 6.85 -9.88
N CYS A 109 10.17 6.13 -9.10
CA CYS A 109 9.15 6.74 -8.23
C CYS A 109 9.70 7.33 -6.91
N LYS A 110 11.01 7.48 -6.73
CA LYS A 110 11.59 8.06 -5.51
C LYS A 110 11.28 9.54 -5.33
N ARG A 111 11.06 10.26 -6.41
CA ARG A 111 10.73 11.69 -6.41
C ARG A 111 9.59 11.97 -7.38
N ALA A 112 8.71 12.90 -7.00
CA ALA A 112 7.74 13.46 -7.92
C ALA A 112 8.47 14.34 -8.96
N SER A 113 8.11 14.19 -10.23
CA SER A 113 8.67 15.00 -11.32
C SER A 113 7.86 16.26 -11.58
N TYR A 114 6.68 16.36 -10.98
CA TYR A 114 5.75 17.47 -11.16
C TYR A 114 5.36 18.10 -9.84
N PHE A 115 4.99 19.37 -9.88
CA PHE A 115 4.33 20.08 -8.78
C PHE A 115 2.81 20.02 -8.95
N GLY A 116 2.12 19.92 -7.83
CA GLY A 116 0.65 19.85 -7.76
C GLY A 116 0.13 18.42 -7.71
N LEU A 117 -0.83 18.22 -6.80
CA LEU A 117 -1.35 16.91 -6.46
C LEU A 117 -1.93 16.17 -7.67
N GLU A 118 -2.70 16.86 -8.51
CA GLU A 118 -3.35 16.25 -9.68
C GLU A 118 -2.33 15.77 -10.73
N LYS A 119 -1.28 16.54 -10.96
CA LYS A 119 -0.20 16.13 -11.88
C LYS A 119 0.57 14.93 -11.36
N VAL A 120 0.82 14.89 -10.05
CA VAL A 120 1.49 13.75 -9.40
C VAL A 120 0.58 12.52 -9.39
N LYS A 121 -0.72 12.68 -9.16
CA LYS A 121 -1.70 11.58 -9.30
C LYS A 121 -1.68 11.00 -10.71
N GLY A 122 -1.75 11.83 -11.74
CA GLY A 122 -1.67 11.39 -13.14
C GLY A 122 -0.37 10.63 -13.43
N GLN A 123 0.78 11.19 -13.00
CA GLN A 123 2.08 10.54 -13.16
C GLN A 123 2.11 9.16 -12.49
N MET A 124 1.64 9.05 -11.25
CA MET A 124 1.63 7.80 -10.50
C MET A 124 0.65 6.79 -11.11
N GLY A 125 -0.52 7.24 -11.57
CA GLY A 125 -1.48 6.41 -12.29
C GLY A 125 -0.87 5.74 -13.53
N LEU A 126 -0.20 6.50 -14.37
CA LEU A 126 0.49 5.94 -15.53
C LEU A 126 1.56 4.92 -15.15
N LYS A 127 2.36 5.19 -14.10
CA LYS A 127 3.39 4.26 -13.63
C LYS A 127 2.79 2.98 -13.05
N VAL A 128 1.66 3.06 -12.35
CA VAL A 128 0.94 1.88 -11.85
C VAL A 128 0.37 1.05 -13.01
N ILE A 129 -0.21 1.69 -14.02
CA ILE A 129 -0.66 1.00 -15.25
C ILE A 129 0.52 0.27 -15.91
N CYS A 130 1.66 0.93 -16.09
CA CYS A 130 2.85 0.31 -16.65
C CYS A 130 3.36 -0.86 -15.80
N LEU A 131 3.32 -0.76 -14.46
CA LEU A 131 3.65 -1.84 -13.56
C LEU A 131 2.73 -3.06 -13.75
N ASN A 132 1.42 -2.82 -13.87
CA ASN A 132 0.44 -3.88 -14.06
C ASN A 132 0.61 -4.57 -15.43
N LEU A 133 0.85 -3.79 -16.49
CA LEU A 133 1.18 -4.32 -17.81
C LEU A 133 2.46 -5.17 -17.78
N LEU A 134 3.51 -4.71 -17.09
CA LEU A 134 4.74 -5.47 -16.92
C LEU A 134 4.51 -6.79 -16.18
N LYS A 135 3.71 -6.77 -15.12
CA LYS A 135 3.33 -7.99 -14.37
C LYS A 135 2.53 -8.95 -15.25
N ALA A 136 1.56 -8.43 -16.01
CA ALA A 136 0.75 -9.23 -16.93
C ALA A 136 1.63 -9.85 -18.03
N ALA A 137 2.53 -9.09 -18.65
CA ALA A 137 3.46 -9.58 -19.67
C ALA A 137 4.35 -10.70 -19.13
N ASN A 138 4.90 -10.54 -17.93
CA ASN A 138 5.70 -11.58 -17.26
C ASN A 138 4.89 -12.83 -16.94
N LYS A 139 3.65 -12.68 -16.48
CA LYS A 139 2.73 -13.80 -16.21
C LYS A 139 2.39 -14.60 -17.47
N LEU A 140 2.22 -13.90 -18.57
CA LEU A 140 1.95 -14.49 -19.89
C LEU A 140 3.22 -14.97 -20.59
N ARG A 141 4.40 -14.79 -19.99
CA ARG A 141 5.71 -15.12 -20.59
C ARG A 141 5.96 -14.43 -21.93
N LEU A 142 5.36 -13.26 -22.13
CA LEU A 142 5.54 -12.46 -23.36
C LEU A 142 6.86 -11.69 -23.40
N VAL A 143 7.55 -11.59 -22.25
CA VAL A 143 8.83 -10.90 -22.11
C VAL A 143 9.81 -11.84 -21.43
N ALA A 144 11.06 -11.91 -21.92
CA ALA A 144 12.11 -12.61 -21.20
C ALA A 144 12.28 -12.00 -19.79
N PRO A 145 12.55 -12.81 -18.74
CA PRO A 145 12.70 -12.28 -17.40
C PRO A 145 13.80 -11.23 -17.41
N ILE A 146 13.46 -10.03 -16.95
CA ILE A 146 14.46 -8.97 -16.76
C ILE A 146 15.40 -9.48 -15.69
N ALA A 147 16.64 -9.78 -16.09
CA ALA A 147 17.69 -10.22 -15.18
C ALA A 147 17.81 -9.20 -14.02
N ALA A 148 17.79 -9.70 -12.80
CA ALA A 148 17.84 -8.94 -11.58
C ALA A 148 19.22 -8.29 -11.36
#